data_e19f0e2a9b177632cadbda4f7a59f871
#
_entry.id   e19f0e2a9b177632cadbda4f7a59f871
#
_cell.length_a   1.000
_cell.length_b   1.000
_cell.length_c   1.000
_cell.angle_alpha   90.00
_cell.angle_beta   90.00
_cell.angle_gamma   90.00
#
_symmetry.space_group_name_H-M   'P 1'
#
loop_
_entity.id
_entity.type
_entity.pdbx_description
1 polymer ?
#
loop_
_entity_poly.entity_id
_entity_poly.type
_entity_poly.pdbx_seq_one_letter_code
_entity_poly.pdbx_strand_id
1 'polypeptide(L)'
;KASEPLYKTPKSIQETIEIMAVAENGIFEVSKNKYSKCYRFQDINYTTATEDEQIGIFERYCKFLNSLDCNYKITINNKNKNMDELRDKVLIAEKNDGFNNYRSIYNDIIEEKIIEGRQGIEQERYLTITIERKNFEEAKAQFATLEATIHKAFIELGAEIVPLNGNERLKVLYDYYHLGDEGSFDFDIKKAKKVGADFRNDLCNGMVKYFPDHFEDESKFCKALFIKKYPSSLSDRFINEITSLPVHSITSIDVVPVPKDLTTKVLQKKYLGIESDIIKQQRVRNKNNDFSTEISYAKRTEKKEIEEIMDDVRENDQCLFFVGVTIILMAESKKELESVCETVETIGKRNSCTIDTHYLKQREALNTALPIGVRQVETMRTLLTQSLAVLMPFNVQELNDSTGNYYGINQISKNVNIG
;
A
#
# COMPACT_ATOMS: atom_id res chain seq x y z
N LYS A 1 9.80 33.41 24.71
CA LYS A 1 8.83 33.09 23.65
C LYS A 1 9.62 32.50 22.53
N ALA A 2 9.50 31.17 22.28
CA ALA A 2 10.03 30.56 21.07
C ALA A 2 9.28 31.19 19.90
N SER A 3 10.00 31.74 18.92
CA SER A 3 9.39 32.22 17.68
C SER A 3 8.75 31.03 16.98
N GLU A 4 7.51 31.19 16.53
CA GLU A 4 6.85 30.19 15.69
C GLU A 4 7.73 29.92 14.45
N PRO A 5 7.91 28.66 14.09
CA PRO A 5 8.73 28.34 12.90
C PRO A 5 8.06 28.93 11.65
N LEU A 6 8.83 29.72 10.89
CA LEU A 6 8.36 30.23 9.62
C LEU A 6 8.06 29.08 8.64
N TYR A 7 6.91 29.10 8.02
CA TYR A 7 6.59 28.20 6.91
C TYR A 7 7.58 28.45 5.75
N LYS A 8 8.23 27.39 5.30
CA LYS A 8 9.12 27.42 4.13
C LYS A 8 8.56 26.52 3.05
N THR A 9 8.35 27.08 1.87
CA THR A 9 8.00 26.27 0.69
C THR A 9 9.23 25.48 0.26
N PRO A 10 9.14 24.16 0.06
CA PRO A 10 10.23 23.37 -0.53
C PRO A 10 10.65 23.94 -1.87
N LYS A 11 11.95 24.07 -2.10
CA LYS A 11 12.51 24.61 -3.34
C LYS A 11 12.87 23.53 -4.35
N SER A 12 13.00 22.30 -3.89
CA SER A 12 13.33 21.14 -4.73
C SER A 12 12.53 19.94 -4.27
N ILE A 13 12.46 18.92 -5.13
CA ILE A 13 11.80 17.66 -4.79
C ILE A 13 12.53 16.92 -3.67
N GLN A 14 13.86 17.02 -3.61
CA GLN A 14 14.67 16.42 -2.55
C GLN A 14 14.26 16.92 -1.15
N GLU A 15 13.84 18.18 -1.05
CA GLU A 15 13.33 18.74 0.21
C GLU A 15 11.94 18.20 0.59
N THR A 16 11.23 17.56 -0.33
CA THR A 16 9.91 16.94 -0.07
C THR A 16 10.01 15.49 0.35
N ILE A 17 11.17 14.85 0.18
CA ILE A 17 11.41 13.46 0.57
C ILE A 17 11.59 13.38 2.09
N GLU A 18 10.66 12.77 2.78
CA GLU A 18 10.61 12.66 4.24
C GLU A 18 11.52 11.52 4.76
N ILE A 19 12.81 11.60 4.45
CA ILE A 19 13.84 10.69 4.96
C ILE A 19 15.00 11.53 5.49
N MET A 20 15.27 11.46 6.79
CA MET A 20 16.35 12.20 7.44
C MET A 20 17.68 11.47 7.30
N ALA A 21 17.67 10.14 7.49
CA ALA A 21 18.86 9.32 7.41
C ALA A 21 18.55 7.90 6.95
N VAL A 22 19.51 7.25 6.32
CA VAL A 22 19.44 5.88 5.81
C VAL A 22 20.59 5.04 6.40
N ALA A 23 20.26 3.81 6.82
CA ALA A 23 21.22 2.85 7.32
C ALA A 23 21.37 1.67 6.36
N GLU A 24 22.55 1.04 6.33
CA GLU A 24 22.86 -0.11 5.48
C GLU A 24 21.91 -1.31 5.73
N ASN A 25 21.44 -1.49 6.96
CA ASN A 25 20.51 -2.56 7.35
C ASN A 25 19.05 -2.27 6.99
N GLY A 26 18.79 -1.23 6.19
CA GLY A 26 17.45 -0.87 5.72
C GLY A 26 16.58 -0.12 6.72
N ILE A 27 17.10 0.29 7.87
CA ILE A 27 16.38 1.18 8.80
C ILE A 27 16.56 2.62 8.33
N PHE A 28 15.45 3.33 8.11
CA PHE A 28 15.42 4.75 7.77
C PHE A 28 14.94 5.56 8.97
N GLU A 29 15.57 6.68 9.26
CA GLU A 29 15.04 7.70 10.14
C GLU A 29 14.19 8.66 9.29
N VAL A 30 12.88 8.65 9.49
CA VAL A 30 11.91 9.42 8.69
C VAL A 30 11.52 10.74 9.36
N SER A 31 11.69 10.83 10.67
CA SER A 31 11.63 12.06 11.44
C SER A 31 12.37 11.85 12.76
N LYS A 32 12.56 12.89 13.55
CA LYS A 32 13.27 12.79 14.84
C LYS A 32 12.67 11.69 15.69
N ASN A 33 13.49 10.70 16.07
CA ASN A 33 13.11 9.54 16.89
C ASN A 33 12.09 8.60 16.26
N LYS A 34 11.83 8.72 14.96
CA LYS A 34 10.90 7.87 14.22
C LYS A 34 11.64 7.10 13.14
N TYR A 35 11.58 5.78 13.25
CA TYR A 35 12.32 4.86 12.41
C TYR A 35 11.39 3.94 11.66
N SER A 36 11.75 3.60 10.42
CA SER A 36 10.99 2.67 9.61
C SER A 36 11.88 1.59 9.00
N LYS A 37 11.34 0.38 8.83
CA LYS A 37 11.95 -0.74 8.12
C LYS A 37 10.95 -1.33 7.14
N CYS A 38 11.43 -1.72 5.95
CA CYS A 38 10.62 -2.22 4.86
C CYS A 38 10.97 -3.66 4.53
N TYR A 39 9.95 -4.46 4.24
CA TYR A 39 10.05 -5.86 3.87
C TYR A 39 9.33 -6.06 2.55
N ARG A 40 9.89 -6.85 1.64
CA ARG A 40 9.22 -7.34 0.45
C ARG A 40 8.63 -8.71 0.74
N PHE A 41 7.39 -8.95 0.33
CA PHE A 41 6.74 -10.25 0.50
C PHE A 41 6.09 -10.74 -0.78
N GLN A 42 5.98 -12.06 -0.89
CA GLN A 42 5.38 -12.74 -2.02
C GLN A 42 3.87 -12.82 -1.89
N ASP A 43 3.21 -12.97 -3.04
CA ASP A 43 1.79 -13.31 -3.10
C ASP A 43 1.55 -14.77 -2.72
N ILE A 44 0.32 -15.08 -2.36
CA ILE A 44 -0.16 -16.45 -2.11
C ILE A 44 -1.38 -16.74 -2.97
N ASN A 45 -1.64 -18.02 -3.23
CA ASN A 45 -2.77 -18.47 -4.01
C ASN A 45 -4.08 -18.38 -3.20
N TYR A 46 -4.60 -17.16 -3.01
CA TYR A 46 -5.86 -16.92 -2.32
C TYR A 46 -7.07 -17.12 -3.23
N THR A 47 -7.06 -16.49 -4.41
CA THR A 47 -8.22 -16.49 -5.33
C THR A 47 -8.50 -17.86 -5.92
N THR A 48 -7.50 -18.75 -6.04
CA THR A 48 -7.62 -20.10 -6.58
C THR A 48 -7.79 -21.17 -5.51
N ALA A 49 -7.67 -20.80 -4.23
CA ALA A 49 -7.83 -21.72 -3.11
C ALA A 49 -9.28 -22.16 -2.94
N THR A 50 -9.47 -23.30 -2.30
CA THR A 50 -10.81 -23.77 -1.88
C THR A 50 -11.39 -22.85 -0.81
N GLU A 51 -12.70 -22.85 -0.61
CA GLU A 51 -13.38 -22.00 0.39
C GLU A 51 -12.80 -22.19 1.80
N ASP A 52 -12.56 -23.44 2.21
CA ASP A 52 -11.97 -23.76 3.52
C ASP A 52 -10.54 -23.21 3.65
N GLU A 53 -9.74 -23.29 2.58
CA GLU A 53 -8.39 -22.71 2.56
C GLU A 53 -8.42 -21.19 2.59
N GLN A 54 -9.36 -20.55 1.88
CA GLN A 54 -9.54 -19.08 1.90
C GLN A 54 -9.90 -18.62 3.31
N ILE A 55 -10.81 -19.31 3.99
CA ILE A 55 -11.16 -19.03 5.40
C ILE A 55 -9.93 -19.17 6.29
N GLY A 56 -9.16 -20.24 6.14
CA GLY A 56 -7.94 -20.47 6.91
C GLY A 56 -6.87 -19.40 6.68
N ILE A 57 -6.68 -18.93 5.43
CA ILE A 57 -5.78 -17.82 5.10
C ILE A 57 -6.27 -16.52 5.74
N PHE A 58 -7.57 -16.23 5.63
CA PHE A 58 -8.18 -15.05 6.20
C PHE A 58 -7.99 -14.98 7.73
N GLU A 59 -8.24 -16.09 8.43
CA GLU A 59 -8.03 -16.16 9.89
C GLU A 59 -6.57 -15.96 10.28
N ARG A 60 -5.62 -16.58 9.57
CA ARG A 60 -4.18 -16.38 9.81
C ARG A 60 -3.77 -14.93 9.54
N TYR A 61 -4.35 -14.30 8.52
CA TYR A 61 -4.11 -12.90 8.22
C TYR A 61 -4.66 -11.98 9.32
N CYS A 62 -5.86 -12.24 9.84
CA CYS A 62 -6.41 -11.54 10.99
C CYS A 62 -5.47 -11.65 12.22
N LYS A 63 -4.94 -12.85 12.51
CA LYS A 63 -3.97 -13.06 13.60
C LYS A 63 -2.69 -12.25 13.37
N PHE A 64 -2.18 -12.21 12.15
CA PHE A 64 -1.02 -11.39 11.79
C PHE A 64 -1.30 -9.91 12.06
N LEU A 65 -2.42 -9.35 11.59
CA LEU A 65 -2.78 -7.95 11.81
C LEU A 65 -2.87 -7.61 13.31
N ASN A 66 -3.44 -8.50 14.12
CA ASN A 66 -3.55 -8.33 15.58
C ASN A 66 -2.20 -8.48 16.31
N SER A 67 -1.20 -9.08 15.70
CA SER A 67 0.12 -9.28 16.31
C SER A 67 1.01 -8.04 16.30
N LEU A 68 0.66 -7.03 15.50
CA LEU A 68 1.44 -5.82 15.34
C LEU A 68 0.87 -4.69 16.23
N ASP A 69 1.65 -4.22 17.18
CA ASP A 69 1.32 -3.12 18.11
C ASP A 69 1.90 -1.76 17.69
N CYS A 70 2.48 -1.69 16.50
CA CYS A 70 3.12 -0.50 15.93
C CYS A 70 2.46 -0.10 14.60
N ASN A 71 2.74 1.12 14.14
CA ASN A 71 2.25 1.58 12.85
C ASN A 71 2.86 0.77 11.71
N TYR A 72 2.02 0.33 10.78
CA TYR A 72 2.47 -0.36 9.59
C TYR A 72 1.72 0.06 8.35
N LYS A 73 2.32 -0.20 7.22
CA LYS A 73 1.81 0.13 5.89
C LYS A 73 2.01 -1.07 4.99
N ILE A 74 0.96 -1.45 4.27
CA ILE A 74 1.03 -2.42 3.19
C ILE A 74 0.98 -1.63 1.89
N THR A 75 1.99 -1.80 1.04
CA THR A 75 2.06 -1.11 -0.26
C THR A 75 2.08 -2.14 -1.37
N ILE A 76 1.18 -1.99 -2.33
CA ILE A 76 1.14 -2.77 -3.57
C ILE A 76 1.55 -1.82 -4.68
N ASN A 77 2.67 -2.12 -5.31
CA ASN A 77 3.26 -1.33 -6.39
C ASN A 77 3.12 -2.07 -7.72
N ASN A 78 2.36 -1.50 -8.63
CA ASN A 78 2.29 -1.95 -10.01
C ASN A 78 3.30 -1.15 -10.83
N LYS A 79 4.30 -1.81 -11.37
CA LYS A 79 5.28 -1.21 -12.26
C LYS A 79 5.33 -1.94 -13.59
N ASN A 80 5.73 -1.25 -14.66
CA ASN A 80 5.99 -1.92 -15.93
C ASN A 80 7.17 -2.87 -15.73
N LYS A 81 6.97 -4.10 -16.18
CA LYS A 81 8.05 -5.06 -16.28
C LYS A 81 9.04 -4.51 -17.32
N ASN A 82 10.32 -4.52 -17.01
CA ASN A 82 11.33 -4.24 -17.98
C ASN A 82 11.29 -5.35 -19.06
N MET A 83 10.71 -5.03 -20.21
CA MET A 83 10.48 -6.00 -21.29
C MET A 83 11.80 -6.53 -21.84
N ASP A 84 12.87 -5.76 -21.78
CA ASP A 84 14.18 -6.19 -22.22
C ASP A 84 14.78 -7.20 -21.22
N GLU A 85 14.65 -6.95 -19.93
CA GLU A 85 15.06 -7.92 -18.88
C GLU A 85 14.23 -9.22 -18.97
N LEU A 86 12.93 -9.13 -19.29
CA LEU A 86 12.09 -10.30 -19.50
C LEU A 86 12.53 -11.09 -20.74
N ARG A 87 12.83 -10.40 -21.85
CA ARG A 87 13.36 -11.00 -23.07
C ARG A 87 14.70 -11.71 -22.82
N ASP A 88 15.61 -11.04 -22.12
CA ASP A 88 16.94 -11.59 -21.78
C ASP A 88 16.85 -12.88 -20.92
N LYS A 89 15.80 -12.98 -20.09
CA LYS A 89 15.56 -14.17 -19.24
C LYS A 89 14.97 -15.36 -19.99
N VAL A 90 14.12 -15.11 -20.98
CA VAL A 90 13.26 -16.13 -21.59
C VAL A 90 13.68 -16.49 -23.01
N LEU A 91 14.27 -15.54 -23.76
CA LEU A 91 14.72 -15.78 -25.12
C LEU A 91 16.06 -16.53 -25.12
N ILE A 92 16.18 -17.49 -26.03
CA ILE A 92 17.39 -18.31 -26.15
C ILE A 92 18.36 -17.59 -27.10
N ALA A 93 19.55 -17.25 -26.57
CA ALA A 93 20.61 -16.65 -27.36
C ALA A 93 21.12 -17.60 -28.47
N GLU A 94 21.51 -17.03 -29.62
CA GLU A 94 22.13 -17.79 -30.72
C GLU A 94 23.42 -18.47 -30.28
N LYS A 95 23.63 -19.70 -30.78
CA LYS A 95 24.84 -20.50 -30.53
C LYS A 95 25.36 -21.06 -31.82
N ASN A 96 26.66 -21.34 -31.87
CA ASN A 96 27.29 -21.86 -33.08
C ASN A 96 27.21 -23.41 -33.15
N ASP A 97 25.98 -23.93 -33.13
CA ASP A 97 25.70 -25.38 -33.06
C ASP A 97 24.71 -25.91 -34.11
N GLY A 98 24.34 -25.06 -35.08
CA GLY A 98 23.43 -25.38 -36.21
C GLY A 98 21.93 -25.41 -35.86
N PHE A 99 21.54 -25.08 -34.60
CA PHE A 99 20.13 -25.12 -34.16
C PHE A 99 19.48 -23.73 -34.04
N ASN A 100 20.09 -22.69 -34.61
CA ASN A 100 19.57 -21.32 -34.49
C ASN A 100 18.19 -21.15 -35.14
N ASN A 101 17.85 -21.89 -36.19
CA ASN A 101 16.52 -21.87 -36.79
C ASN A 101 15.44 -22.30 -35.77
N TYR A 102 15.70 -23.30 -34.97
CA TYR A 102 14.75 -23.73 -33.94
C TYR A 102 14.66 -22.71 -32.77
N ARG A 103 15.78 -22.05 -32.42
CA ARG A 103 15.79 -20.97 -31.43
C ARG A 103 15.00 -19.78 -31.91
N SER A 104 15.11 -19.38 -33.19
CA SER A 104 14.33 -18.30 -33.76
C SER A 104 12.84 -18.61 -33.69
N ILE A 105 12.39 -19.80 -34.13
CA ILE A 105 10.98 -20.20 -34.06
C ILE A 105 10.47 -20.19 -32.59
N TYR A 106 11.27 -20.69 -31.65
CA TYR A 106 10.92 -20.66 -30.24
C TYR A 106 10.80 -19.22 -29.73
N ASN A 107 11.77 -18.37 -30.05
CA ASN A 107 11.78 -16.97 -29.64
C ASN A 107 10.60 -16.19 -30.22
N ASP A 108 10.25 -16.42 -31.48
CA ASP A 108 9.08 -15.80 -32.14
C ASP A 108 7.78 -16.16 -31.39
N ILE A 109 7.60 -17.44 -31.06
CA ILE A 109 6.43 -17.91 -30.28
C ILE A 109 6.39 -17.25 -28.90
N ILE A 110 7.54 -17.14 -28.23
CA ILE A 110 7.62 -16.54 -26.91
C ILE A 110 7.34 -15.04 -26.98
N GLU A 111 7.84 -14.33 -27.97
CA GLU A 111 7.56 -12.90 -28.17
C GLU A 111 6.06 -12.65 -28.41
N GLU A 112 5.38 -13.48 -29.21
CA GLU A 112 3.93 -13.41 -29.37
C GLU A 112 3.22 -13.59 -28.03
N LYS A 113 3.66 -14.56 -27.21
CA LYS A 113 3.07 -14.80 -25.88
C LYS A 113 3.35 -13.69 -24.87
N ILE A 114 4.50 -13.05 -24.93
CA ILE A 114 4.81 -11.87 -24.12
C ILE A 114 3.88 -10.71 -24.49
N ILE A 115 3.58 -10.53 -25.80
CA ILE A 115 2.66 -9.48 -26.29
C ILE A 115 1.20 -9.80 -25.91
N GLU A 116 0.78 -11.08 -25.99
CA GLU A 116 -0.56 -11.51 -25.54
C GLU A 116 -0.74 -11.39 -24.03
N GLY A 117 0.34 -11.47 -23.26
CA GLY A 117 0.32 -11.30 -21.81
C GLY A 117 -0.11 -9.89 -21.41
N ARG A 118 -0.36 -9.69 -20.11
CA ARG A 118 -0.76 -8.41 -19.55
C ARG A 118 0.39 -7.42 -19.65
N GLN A 119 0.51 -6.74 -20.77
CA GLN A 119 1.45 -5.63 -21.12
C GLN A 119 2.61 -5.38 -20.12
N GLY A 120 3.21 -6.47 -19.58
CA GLY A 120 4.41 -6.38 -18.74
C GLY A 120 4.27 -5.67 -17.39
N ILE A 121 3.12 -5.69 -16.73
CA ILE A 121 3.00 -5.15 -15.35
C ILE A 121 3.41 -6.20 -14.33
N GLU A 122 4.41 -5.86 -13.52
CA GLU A 122 4.81 -6.59 -12.34
C GLU A 122 4.21 -5.96 -11.09
N GLN A 123 3.79 -6.81 -10.15
CA GLN A 123 3.21 -6.38 -8.89
C GLN A 123 4.15 -6.73 -7.74
N GLU A 124 4.67 -5.72 -7.08
CA GLU A 124 5.50 -5.87 -5.88
C GLU A 124 4.72 -5.48 -4.62
N ARG A 125 4.96 -6.21 -3.54
CA ARG A 125 4.28 -6.02 -2.26
C ARG A 125 5.27 -5.74 -1.16
N TYR A 126 4.99 -4.68 -0.40
CA TYR A 126 5.85 -4.23 0.69
C TYR A 126 5.07 -4.09 1.99
N LEU A 127 5.71 -4.51 3.07
CA LEU A 127 5.29 -4.22 4.44
C LEU A 127 6.29 -3.24 5.04
N THR A 128 5.86 -2.05 5.39
CA THR A 128 6.70 -1.04 6.05
C THR A 128 6.23 -0.85 7.49
N ILE A 129 7.11 -1.12 8.44
CA ILE A 129 6.87 -0.93 9.87
C ILE A 129 7.48 0.39 10.32
N THR A 130 6.76 1.14 11.14
CA THR A 130 7.25 2.41 11.70
C THR A 130 7.11 2.40 13.22
N ILE A 131 8.21 2.73 13.91
CA ILE A 131 8.28 2.76 15.36
C ILE A 131 8.88 4.08 15.86
N GLU A 132 8.57 4.45 17.11
CA GLU A 132 9.17 5.60 17.79
C GLU A 132 10.08 5.12 18.90
N ARG A 133 11.37 5.48 18.86
CA ARG A 133 12.39 5.13 19.86
C ARG A 133 13.35 6.30 20.07
N LYS A 134 13.94 6.37 21.25
CA LYS A 134 14.82 7.49 21.65
C LYS A 134 16.09 7.57 20.80
N ASN A 135 16.57 6.43 20.31
CA ASN A 135 17.81 6.34 19.54
C ASN A 135 17.75 5.15 18.56
N PHE A 136 18.72 5.13 17.66
CA PHE A 136 18.85 4.13 16.60
C PHE A 136 19.06 2.70 17.15
N GLU A 137 19.84 2.52 18.22
CA GLU A 137 20.14 1.19 18.78
C GLU A 137 18.90 0.55 19.41
N GLU A 138 18.07 1.33 20.10
CA GLU A 138 16.77 0.85 20.59
C GLU A 138 15.83 0.47 19.44
N ALA A 139 15.81 1.26 18.37
CA ALA A 139 15.01 0.96 17.19
C ALA A 139 15.47 -0.32 16.51
N LYS A 140 16.79 -0.52 16.34
CA LYS A 140 17.38 -1.72 15.76
C LYS A 140 17.04 -2.98 16.58
N ALA A 141 17.14 -2.92 17.90
CA ALA A 141 16.78 -4.04 18.77
C ALA A 141 15.29 -4.41 18.65
N GLN A 142 14.41 -3.41 18.61
CA GLN A 142 12.98 -3.67 18.43
C GLN A 142 12.66 -4.23 17.05
N PHE A 143 13.27 -3.72 15.97
CA PHE A 143 13.06 -4.29 14.64
C PHE A 143 13.51 -5.75 14.57
N ALA A 144 14.57 -6.15 15.25
CA ALA A 144 15.00 -7.55 15.30
C ALA A 144 13.92 -8.45 15.95
N THR A 145 13.25 -7.97 17.00
CA THR A 145 12.16 -8.70 17.66
C THR A 145 10.91 -8.78 16.75
N LEU A 146 10.52 -7.66 16.15
CA LEU A 146 9.38 -7.59 15.22
C LEU A 146 9.60 -8.48 14.00
N GLU A 147 10.82 -8.51 13.47
CA GLU A 147 11.19 -9.31 12.30
C GLU A 147 10.95 -10.81 12.54
N ALA A 148 11.31 -11.32 13.72
CA ALA A 148 11.04 -12.70 14.09
C ALA A 148 9.52 -13.01 14.13
N THR A 149 8.73 -12.11 14.66
CA THR A 149 7.27 -12.24 14.72
C THR A 149 6.64 -12.19 13.32
N ILE A 150 7.07 -11.24 12.49
CA ILE A 150 6.59 -11.08 11.12
C ILE A 150 6.94 -12.31 10.28
N HIS A 151 8.20 -12.75 10.34
CA HIS A 151 8.66 -13.92 9.58
C HIS A 151 7.87 -15.18 9.93
N LYS A 152 7.63 -15.42 11.24
CA LYS A 152 6.80 -16.55 11.68
C LYS A 152 5.38 -16.47 11.12
N ALA A 153 4.74 -15.30 11.20
CA ALA A 153 3.38 -15.11 10.71
C ALA A 153 3.26 -15.31 9.19
N PHE A 154 4.25 -14.86 8.42
CA PHE A 154 4.26 -15.06 6.97
C PHE A 154 4.51 -16.51 6.56
N ILE A 155 5.35 -17.27 7.31
CA ILE A 155 5.47 -18.73 7.12
C ILE A 155 4.11 -19.40 7.34
N GLU A 156 3.38 -19.04 8.40
CA GLU A 156 2.04 -19.58 8.67
C GLU A 156 1.03 -19.21 7.58
N LEU A 157 1.17 -18.05 6.94
CA LEU A 157 0.37 -17.62 5.78
C LEU A 157 0.75 -18.37 4.49
N GLY A 158 1.93 -18.98 4.43
CA GLY A 158 2.45 -19.63 3.23
C GLY A 158 3.12 -18.66 2.25
N ALA A 159 3.56 -17.50 2.71
CA ALA A 159 4.28 -16.50 1.92
C ALA A 159 5.71 -16.32 2.43
N GLU A 160 6.62 -16.01 1.53
CA GLU A 160 7.97 -15.57 1.89
C GLU A 160 7.96 -14.05 2.14
N ILE A 161 8.72 -13.60 3.15
CA ILE A 161 8.96 -12.20 3.45
C ILE A 161 10.44 -11.96 3.71
N VAL A 162 11.01 -10.94 3.06
CA VAL A 162 12.44 -10.62 3.10
C VAL A 162 12.64 -9.18 3.50
N PRO A 163 13.50 -8.87 4.50
CA PRO A 163 13.84 -7.50 4.84
C PRO A 163 14.68 -6.87 3.72
N LEU A 164 14.34 -5.66 3.32
CA LEU A 164 15.14 -4.89 2.37
C LEU A 164 16.31 -4.22 3.10
N ASN A 165 17.51 -4.30 2.52
CA ASN A 165 18.65 -3.50 2.94
C ASN A 165 18.50 -2.04 2.47
N GLY A 166 19.44 -1.17 2.89
CA GLY A 166 19.36 0.26 2.58
C GLY A 166 19.39 0.57 1.08
N ASN A 167 20.25 -0.10 0.32
CA ASN A 167 20.36 0.11 -1.13
C ASN A 167 19.11 -0.42 -1.87
N GLU A 168 18.63 -1.60 -1.52
CA GLU A 168 17.39 -2.16 -2.09
C GLU A 168 16.19 -1.25 -1.82
N ARG A 169 16.10 -0.71 -0.62
CA ARG A 169 15.02 0.18 -0.24
C ARG A 169 15.08 1.53 -0.97
N LEU A 170 16.28 2.07 -1.18
CA LEU A 170 16.48 3.26 -2.00
C LEU A 170 16.16 2.99 -3.48
N LYS A 171 16.50 1.79 -3.99
CA LYS A 171 16.15 1.39 -5.35
C LYS A 171 14.63 1.37 -5.58
N VAL A 172 13.85 0.86 -4.62
CA VAL A 172 12.37 0.88 -4.72
C VAL A 172 11.84 2.31 -4.87
N LEU A 173 12.45 3.28 -4.18
CA LEU A 173 12.07 4.69 -4.31
C LEU A 173 12.58 5.29 -5.63
N TYR A 174 13.77 4.93 -6.06
CA TYR A 174 14.32 5.34 -7.35
C TYR A 174 13.44 4.88 -8.51
N ASP A 175 13.08 3.61 -8.54
CA ASP A 175 12.20 3.02 -9.57
C ASP A 175 10.88 3.79 -9.68
N TYR A 176 10.38 4.33 -8.57
CA TYR A 176 9.19 5.16 -8.59
C TYR A 176 9.40 6.49 -9.30
N TYR A 177 10.50 7.20 -9.01
CA TYR A 177 10.78 8.52 -9.60
C TYR A 177 11.38 8.45 -11.01
N HIS A 178 11.81 7.26 -11.47
CA HIS A 178 12.46 7.04 -12.78
C HIS A 178 11.76 5.92 -13.56
N LEU A 179 10.45 6.06 -13.73
CA LEU A 179 9.64 5.10 -14.49
C LEU A 179 10.10 4.99 -15.93
N GLY A 180 10.52 3.79 -16.32
CA GLY A 180 11.10 3.50 -17.65
C GLY A 180 12.63 3.47 -17.67
N ASP A 181 13.29 3.80 -16.57
CA ASP A 181 14.75 3.75 -16.38
C ASP A 181 15.17 3.02 -15.08
N GLU A 182 14.34 2.03 -14.69
CA GLU A 182 14.50 1.29 -13.42
C GLU A 182 15.82 0.52 -13.30
N GLY A 183 16.52 0.31 -14.42
CA GLY A 183 17.79 -0.42 -14.46
C GLY A 183 19.03 0.41 -14.10
N SER A 184 18.95 1.74 -14.09
CA SER A 184 20.13 2.62 -14.02
C SER A 184 20.52 3.04 -12.60
N PHE A 185 19.85 2.53 -11.55
CA PHE A 185 20.21 2.86 -10.17
C PHE A 185 21.54 2.22 -9.73
N ASP A 186 22.59 3.04 -9.56
CA ASP A 186 23.92 2.64 -9.09
C ASP A 186 24.34 3.39 -7.83
N PHE A 187 23.46 3.48 -6.83
CA PHE A 187 23.78 4.11 -5.56
C PHE A 187 24.28 3.07 -4.54
N ASP A 188 25.39 3.39 -3.87
CA ASP A 188 25.96 2.58 -2.79
C ASP A 188 26.13 3.43 -1.52
N ILE A 189 25.34 3.12 -0.48
CA ILE A 189 25.38 3.80 0.82
C ILE A 189 26.81 3.83 1.40
N LYS A 190 27.60 2.76 1.23
CA LYS A 190 28.97 2.69 1.76
C LYS A 190 29.90 3.68 1.05
N LYS A 191 29.77 3.81 -0.27
CA LYS A 191 30.53 4.78 -1.06
C LYS A 191 30.06 6.19 -0.73
N ALA A 192 28.76 6.45 -0.75
CA ALA A 192 28.16 7.75 -0.46
C ALA A 192 28.54 8.28 0.93
N LYS A 193 28.54 7.41 1.95
CA LYS A 193 28.94 7.77 3.32
C LYS A 193 30.40 8.23 3.40
N LYS A 194 31.32 7.67 2.60
CA LYS A 194 32.73 8.07 2.56
C LYS A 194 32.92 9.44 1.93
N VAL A 195 32.10 9.78 0.93
CA VAL A 195 32.21 11.03 0.16
C VAL A 195 31.30 12.13 0.75
N GLY A 196 30.37 11.79 1.63
CA GLY A 196 29.39 12.73 2.18
C GLY A 196 28.32 13.13 1.16
N ALA A 197 27.98 12.24 0.21
CA ALA A 197 26.95 12.49 -0.79
C ALA A 197 25.54 12.40 -0.17
N ASP A 198 24.63 13.26 -0.60
CA ASP A 198 23.23 13.21 -0.21
C ASP A 198 22.48 12.22 -1.12
N PHE A 199 22.01 11.13 -0.55
CA PHE A 199 21.25 10.08 -1.26
C PHE A 199 20.01 10.60 -1.98
N ARG A 200 19.42 11.72 -1.54
CA ARG A 200 18.23 12.31 -2.15
C ARG A 200 18.50 12.87 -3.54
N ASN A 201 19.73 13.28 -3.83
CA ASN A 201 20.11 13.74 -5.16
C ASN A 201 20.09 12.59 -6.19
N ASP A 202 20.43 11.37 -5.74
CA ASP A 202 20.43 10.19 -6.62
C ASP A 202 19.03 9.56 -6.74
N LEU A 203 18.13 9.81 -5.76
CA LEU A 203 16.76 9.30 -5.80
C LEU A 203 15.86 10.03 -6.80
N CYS A 204 16.03 11.33 -6.95
CA CYS A 204 15.16 12.13 -7.78
C CYS A 204 15.90 13.30 -8.39
N ASN A 205 16.20 13.21 -9.68
CA ASN A 205 16.84 14.26 -10.46
C ASN A 205 15.82 15.09 -11.25
N GLY A 206 14.57 14.65 -11.31
CA GLY A 206 13.53 15.24 -12.13
C GLY A 206 12.81 16.42 -11.48
N MET A 207 11.82 16.93 -12.19
CA MET A 207 10.96 18.03 -11.74
C MET A 207 9.55 17.50 -11.51
N VAL A 208 9.07 17.54 -10.27
CA VAL A 208 7.65 17.25 -9.97
C VAL A 208 6.89 18.56 -9.76
N LYS A 209 5.77 18.72 -10.47
CA LYS A 209 4.86 19.86 -10.34
C LYS A 209 3.57 19.42 -9.68
N TYR A 210 3.22 20.04 -8.57
CA TYR A 210 1.99 19.75 -7.84
C TYR A 210 0.88 20.76 -8.19
N PHE A 211 -0.28 20.23 -8.56
CA PHE A 211 -1.53 20.95 -8.80
C PHE A 211 -2.56 20.58 -7.71
N PRO A 212 -3.69 21.30 -7.62
CA PRO A 212 -4.68 21.01 -6.59
C PRO A 212 -5.26 19.58 -6.64
N ASP A 213 -5.38 18.98 -7.81
CA ASP A 213 -6.08 17.72 -8.07
C ASP A 213 -5.21 16.62 -8.70
N HIS A 214 -3.98 16.94 -9.12
CA HIS A 214 -3.03 16.03 -9.74
C HIS A 214 -1.60 16.54 -9.54
N PHE A 215 -0.62 15.77 -9.98
CA PHE A 215 0.77 16.22 -10.10
C PHE A 215 1.39 15.65 -11.37
N GLU A 216 2.44 16.30 -11.84
CA GLU A 216 3.20 15.89 -13.00
C GLU A 216 4.62 15.53 -12.55
N ASP A 217 5.07 14.33 -12.90
CA ASP A 217 6.43 13.84 -12.66
C ASP A 217 7.10 13.66 -14.02
N GLU A 218 8.02 14.58 -14.34
CA GLU A 218 8.64 14.70 -15.66
C GLU A 218 7.60 14.73 -16.81
N SER A 219 7.42 13.59 -17.51
CA SER A 219 6.48 13.43 -18.62
C SER A 219 5.21 12.67 -18.22
N LYS A 220 5.08 12.24 -16.96
CA LYS A 220 3.93 11.45 -16.48
C LYS A 220 2.92 12.32 -15.76
N PHE A 221 1.66 12.01 -15.94
CA PHE A 221 0.55 12.60 -15.23
C PHE A 221 0.11 11.68 -14.10
N CYS A 222 0.04 12.20 -12.88
CA CYS A 222 -0.22 11.43 -11.68
C CYS A 222 -1.38 12.01 -10.87
N LYS A 223 -2.14 11.16 -10.21
CA LYS A 223 -3.24 11.56 -9.34
C LYS A 223 -3.32 10.70 -8.09
N ALA A 224 -3.48 11.36 -6.95
CA ALA A 224 -3.66 10.69 -5.67
C ALA A 224 -5.14 10.67 -5.30
N LEU A 225 -5.67 9.45 -5.12
CA LEU A 225 -7.02 9.16 -4.70
C LEU A 225 -7.02 8.50 -3.31
N PHE A 226 -8.17 8.47 -2.63
CA PHE A 226 -8.34 7.76 -1.37
C PHE A 226 -9.75 7.20 -1.22
N ILE A 227 -9.90 6.17 -0.38
CA ILE A 227 -11.21 5.63 -0.05
C ILE A 227 -11.83 6.47 1.06
N LYS A 228 -12.87 7.21 0.71
CA LYS A 228 -13.58 8.15 1.60
C LYS A 228 -14.63 7.46 2.46
N LYS A 229 -15.36 6.50 1.88
CA LYS A 229 -16.42 5.74 2.57
C LYS A 229 -16.34 4.27 2.20
N TYR A 230 -16.54 3.43 3.19
CA TYR A 230 -16.67 1.98 3.06
C TYR A 230 -18.12 1.57 3.26
N PRO A 231 -18.61 0.50 2.59
CA PRO A 231 -19.89 -0.12 2.88
C PRO A 231 -19.84 -0.88 4.21
N SER A 232 -20.98 -1.33 4.70
CA SER A 232 -21.07 -2.23 5.85
C SER A 232 -20.48 -3.62 5.57
N SER A 233 -20.49 -4.05 4.30
CA SER A 233 -19.90 -5.30 3.84
C SER A 233 -19.11 -5.03 2.56
N LEU A 234 -17.84 -5.43 2.53
CA LEU A 234 -16.94 -5.26 1.40
C LEU A 234 -16.41 -6.61 0.95
N SER A 235 -16.24 -6.80 -0.35
CA SER A 235 -15.62 -8.00 -0.91
C SER A 235 -14.10 -7.96 -0.71
N ASP A 236 -13.52 -9.10 -0.35
CA ASP A 236 -12.07 -9.32 -0.26
C ASP A 236 -11.34 -9.20 -1.62
N ARG A 237 -12.09 -9.16 -2.71
CA ARG A 237 -11.56 -8.92 -4.07
C ARG A 237 -11.39 -7.45 -4.40
N PHE A 238 -11.92 -6.53 -3.58
CA PHE A 238 -11.96 -5.11 -3.89
C PHE A 238 -10.58 -4.49 -4.16
N ILE A 239 -9.61 -4.74 -3.28
CA ILE A 239 -8.23 -4.25 -3.47
C ILE A 239 -7.60 -4.88 -4.72
N ASN A 240 -7.85 -6.17 -4.95
CA ASN A 240 -7.34 -6.87 -6.12
C ASN A 240 -7.94 -6.34 -7.43
N GLU A 241 -9.19 -5.90 -7.45
CA GLU A 241 -9.81 -5.28 -8.63
C GLU A 241 -9.11 -3.96 -8.99
N ILE A 242 -8.73 -3.14 -7.99
CA ILE A 242 -8.01 -1.89 -8.21
C ILE A 242 -6.55 -2.16 -8.63
N THR A 243 -5.86 -3.02 -7.89
CA THR A 243 -4.44 -3.30 -8.13
C THR A 243 -4.19 -4.20 -9.34
N SER A 244 -5.24 -4.81 -9.88
CA SER A 244 -5.17 -5.60 -11.11
C SER A 244 -5.30 -4.79 -12.38
N LEU A 245 -5.52 -3.48 -12.31
CA LEU A 245 -5.56 -2.62 -13.50
C LEU A 245 -4.17 -2.58 -14.18
N PRO A 246 -4.12 -2.63 -15.53
CA PRO A 246 -2.87 -2.64 -16.28
C PRO A 246 -2.28 -1.22 -16.39
N VAL A 247 -2.06 -0.59 -15.26
CA VAL A 247 -1.53 0.78 -15.17
C VAL A 247 -0.49 0.87 -14.07
N HIS A 248 0.45 1.78 -14.20
CA HIS A 248 1.35 2.14 -13.12
C HIS A 248 0.54 2.69 -11.95
N SER A 249 0.64 2.06 -10.81
CA SER A 249 -0.08 2.53 -9.63
C SER A 249 0.58 2.08 -8.34
N ILE A 250 0.38 2.86 -7.30
CA ILE A 250 0.72 2.50 -5.92
C ILE A 250 -0.58 2.49 -5.12
N THR A 251 -0.90 1.37 -4.51
CA THR A 251 -1.98 1.27 -3.53
C THR A 251 -1.37 1.04 -2.16
N SER A 252 -1.59 1.96 -1.25
CA SER A 252 -1.04 1.93 0.11
C SER A 252 -2.16 1.85 1.13
N ILE A 253 -2.06 0.90 2.05
CA ILE A 253 -2.96 0.69 3.18
C ILE A 253 -2.18 1.04 4.44
N ASP A 254 -2.41 2.24 4.98
CA ASP A 254 -1.83 2.71 6.22
C ASP A 254 -2.64 2.25 7.42
N VAL A 255 -2.00 1.63 8.40
CA VAL A 255 -2.67 1.06 9.57
C VAL A 255 -2.02 1.56 10.85
N VAL A 256 -2.86 2.06 11.75
CA VAL A 256 -2.49 2.47 13.09
C VAL A 256 -3.30 1.65 14.09
N PRO A 257 -2.67 0.69 14.78
CA PRO A 257 -3.34 -0.07 15.83
C PRO A 257 -3.78 0.85 16.99
N VAL A 258 -4.99 0.66 17.47
CA VAL A 258 -5.47 1.35 18.69
C VAL A 258 -5.18 0.45 19.88
N PRO A 259 -4.37 0.91 20.86
CA PRO A 259 -4.09 0.15 22.07
C PRO A 259 -5.37 -0.30 22.77
N LYS A 260 -5.39 -1.52 23.31
CA LYS A 260 -6.59 -2.12 23.92
C LYS A 260 -7.19 -1.27 25.04
N ASP A 261 -6.34 -0.61 25.83
CA ASP A 261 -6.77 0.29 26.91
C ASP A 261 -7.44 1.58 26.39
N LEU A 262 -7.12 2.00 25.17
CA LEU A 262 -7.74 3.15 24.51
C LEU A 262 -8.98 2.76 23.68
N THR A 263 -9.08 1.54 23.21
CA THR A 263 -10.18 1.05 22.39
C THR A 263 -11.53 1.27 23.08
N THR A 264 -11.65 0.86 24.35
CA THR A 264 -12.88 1.05 25.13
C THR A 264 -13.23 2.53 25.27
N LYS A 265 -12.25 3.39 25.51
CA LYS A 265 -12.47 4.86 25.62
C LYS A 265 -12.91 5.47 24.29
N VAL A 266 -12.33 5.05 23.18
CA VAL A 266 -12.71 5.53 21.83
C VAL A 266 -14.14 5.13 21.50
N LEU A 267 -14.51 3.89 21.74
CA LEU A 267 -15.85 3.37 21.49
C LEU A 267 -16.89 4.04 22.41
N GLN A 268 -16.60 4.15 23.72
CA GLN A 268 -17.47 4.84 24.65
C GLN A 268 -17.68 6.31 24.28
N LYS A 269 -16.65 7.02 23.83
CA LYS A 269 -16.77 8.41 23.39
C LYS A 269 -17.68 8.53 22.15
N LYS A 270 -17.59 7.60 21.21
CA LYS A 270 -18.49 7.55 20.05
C LYS A 270 -19.92 7.27 20.49
N TYR A 271 -20.13 6.28 21.34
CA TYR A 271 -21.45 5.91 21.88
C TYR A 271 -22.14 7.11 22.58
N LEU A 272 -21.43 7.75 23.51
CA LEU A 272 -21.92 8.94 24.21
C LEU A 272 -22.20 10.11 23.27
N GLY A 273 -21.42 10.26 22.19
CA GLY A 273 -21.67 11.25 21.14
C GLY A 273 -23.03 11.02 20.47
N ILE A 274 -23.32 9.78 20.07
CA ILE A 274 -24.60 9.40 19.44
C ILE A 274 -25.75 9.62 20.42
N GLU A 275 -25.64 9.23 21.69
CA GLU A 275 -26.67 9.46 22.70
C GLU A 275 -26.94 10.96 22.90
N SER A 276 -25.87 11.79 22.99
CA SER A 276 -26.00 13.24 23.07
C SER A 276 -26.74 13.81 21.88
N ASP A 277 -26.48 13.33 20.65
CA ASP A 277 -27.19 13.77 19.45
C ASP A 277 -28.67 13.36 19.45
N ILE A 278 -28.98 12.15 19.91
CA ILE A 278 -30.36 11.69 20.08
C ILE A 278 -31.11 12.60 21.07
N ILE A 279 -30.49 12.90 22.22
CA ILE A 279 -31.08 13.80 23.21
C ILE A 279 -31.29 15.21 22.65
N LYS A 280 -30.34 15.73 21.87
CA LYS A 280 -30.49 17.03 21.21
C LYS A 280 -31.66 17.05 20.22
N GLN A 281 -31.80 15.99 19.40
CA GLN A 281 -32.94 15.86 18.47
C GLN A 281 -34.28 15.82 19.19
N GLN A 282 -34.36 15.06 20.30
CA GLN A 282 -35.57 15.02 21.12
C GLN A 282 -35.92 16.40 21.72
N ARG A 283 -34.92 17.11 22.22
CA ARG A 283 -35.13 18.47 22.75
C ARG A 283 -35.64 19.45 21.69
N VAL A 284 -35.13 19.37 20.46
CA VAL A 284 -35.59 20.19 19.35
C VAL A 284 -37.05 19.86 18.96
N ARG A 285 -37.41 18.58 18.91
CA ARG A 285 -38.76 18.12 18.65
C ARG A 285 -39.73 18.59 19.73
N ASN A 286 -39.40 18.43 21.01
CA ASN A 286 -40.20 18.88 22.13
C ASN A 286 -40.45 20.41 22.08
N LYS A 287 -39.46 21.19 21.65
CA LYS A 287 -39.65 22.65 21.43
C LYS A 287 -40.65 22.97 20.31
N ASN A 288 -40.76 22.07 19.33
CA ASN A 288 -41.67 22.18 18.20
C ASN A 288 -43.03 21.51 18.47
N ASN A 289 -43.35 21.19 19.75
CA ASN A 289 -44.56 20.45 20.18
C ASN A 289 -44.73 19.05 19.57
N ASP A 290 -43.64 18.47 19.08
CA ASP A 290 -43.61 17.07 18.66
C ASP A 290 -43.04 16.20 19.81
N PHE A 291 -43.92 15.55 20.54
CA PHE A 291 -43.59 14.68 21.67
C PHE A 291 -43.36 13.21 21.27
N SER A 292 -43.14 12.96 20.00
CA SER A 292 -42.78 11.60 19.54
C SER A 292 -41.42 11.18 20.14
N THR A 293 -41.35 9.98 20.70
CA THR A 293 -40.13 9.38 21.23
C THR A 293 -39.36 8.62 20.18
N GLU A 294 -39.78 8.70 18.90
CA GLU A 294 -39.12 7.97 17.83
C GLU A 294 -37.73 8.54 17.54
N ILE A 295 -36.72 7.71 17.76
CA ILE A 295 -35.35 7.97 17.35
C ILE A 295 -35.28 7.81 15.82
N SER A 296 -34.64 8.76 15.12
CA SER A 296 -34.46 8.60 13.67
C SER A 296 -33.79 7.27 13.35
N TYR A 297 -34.28 6.58 12.31
CA TYR A 297 -33.75 5.25 11.91
C TYR A 297 -32.21 5.26 11.78
N ALA A 298 -31.64 6.33 11.18
CA ALA A 298 -30.20 6.46 11.03
C ALA A 298 -29.43 6.45 12.37
N LYS A 299 -29.92 7.18 13.39
CA LYS A 299 -29.28 7.21 14.72
C LYS A 299 -29.46 5.93 15.51
N ARG A 300 -30.59 5.25 15.31
CA ARG A 300 -30.84 3.93 15.92
C ARG A 300 -29.89 2.88 15.33
N THR A 301 -29.69 2.88 14.02
CA THR A 301 -28.76 1.99 13.34
C THR A 301 -27.32 2.27 13.77
N GLU A 302 -26.90 3.54 13.78
CA GLU A 302 -25.56 3.95 14.22
C GLU A 302 -25.27 3.51 15.68
N LYS A 303 -26.25 3.63 16.58
CA LYS A 303 -26.14 3.16 17.96
C LYS A 303 -25.94 1.65 18.02
N LYS A 304 -26.77 0.89 17.31
CA LYS A 304 -26.69 -0.56 17.25
C LYS A 304 -25.36 -1.05 16.69
N GLU A 305 -24.85 -0.43 15.61
CA GLU A 305 -23.54 -0.73 15.04
C GLU A 305 -22.40 -0.53 16.07
N ILE A 306 -22.45 0.52 16.87
CA ILE A 306 -21.43 0.74 17.92
C ILE A 306 -21.53 -0.30 19.04
N GLU A 307 -22.74 -0.70 19.43
CA GLU A 307 -22.97 -1.76 20.43
C GLU A 307 -22.41 -3.09 19.92
N GLU A 308 -22.69 -3.48 18.67
CA GLU A 308 -22.14 -4.67 18.02
C GLU A 308 -20.61 -4.64 17.97
N ILE A 309 -20.01 -3.50 17.61
CA ILE A 309 -18.54 -3.32 17.62
C ILE A 309 -17.97 -3.50 19.04
N MET A 310 -18.64 -3.00 20.07
CA MET A 310 -18.18 -3.14 21.46
C MET A 310 -18.23 -4.61 21.90
N ASP A 311 -19.22 -5.36 21.49
CA ASP A 311 -19.36 -6.79 21.77
C ASP A 311 -18.31 -7.61 21.02
N ASP A 312 -18.07 -7.32 19.72
CA ASP A 312 -17.02 -7.96 18.93
C ASP A 312 -15.62 -7.77 19.51
N VAL A 313 -15.31 -6.57 20.01
CA VAL A 313 -14.01 -6.31 20.66
C VAL A 313 -13.87 -7.08 21.98
N ARG A 314 -14.96 -7.33 22.70
CA ARG A 314 -14.94 -8.05 23.97
C ARG A 314 -14.88 -9.57 23.81
N GLU A 315 -15.63 -10.12 22.86
CA GLU A 315 -15.91 -11.55 22.76
C GLU A 315 -15.14 -12.24 21.62
N ASN A 316 -14.81 -11.51 20.55
CA ASN A 316 -14.29 -12.07 19.30
C ASN A 316 -12.85 -11.69 18.96
N ASP A 317 -12.03 -11.31 19.95
CA ASP A 317 -10.62 -10.90 19.77
C ASP A 317 -10.40 -9.85 18.66
N GLN A 318 -11.43 -9.05 18.33
CA GLN A 318 -11.31 -7.98 17.36
C GLN A 318 -10.52 -6.81 17.96
N CYS A 319 -9.54 -6.34 17.22
CA CYS A 319 -8.80 -5.12 17.52
C CYS A 319 -9.33 -3.94 16.71
N LEU A 320 -9.13 -2.74 17.22
CA LEU A 320 -9.52 -1.52 16.53
C LEU A 320 -8.30 -0.90 15.84
N PHE A 321 -8.50 -0.47 14.60
CA PHE A 321 -7.46 0.16 13.80
C PHE A 321 -7.98 1.46 13.19
N PHE A 322 -7.08 2.46 13.05
CA PHE A 322 -7.30 3.55 12.11
C PHE A 322 -6.63 3.17 10.79
N VAL A 323 -7.40 3.19 9.71
CA VAL A 323 -6.98 2.73 8.39
C VAL A 323 -7.21 3.80 7.34
N GLY A 324 -6.19 4.07 6.54
CA GLY A 324 -6.27 4.94 5.37
C GLY A 324 -5.78 4.20 4.13
N VAL A 325 -6.54 4.27 3.03
CA VAL A 325 -6.12 3.73 1.74
C VAL A 325 -5.89 4.88 0.79
N THR A 326 -4.66 4.97 0.29
CA THR A 326 -4.24 5.96 -0.70
C THR A 326 -3.85 5.24 -1.99
N ILE A 327 -4.32 5.73 -3.12
CA ILE A 327 -4.07 5.16 -4.45
C ILE A 327 -3.42 6.24 -5.30
N ILE A 328 -2.22 5.98 -5.80
CA ILE A 328 -1.55 6.84 -6.79
C ILE A 328 -1.71 6.16 -8.14
N LEU A 329 -2.26 6.89 -9.09
CA LEU A 329 -2.38 6.46 -10.49
C LEU A 329 -1.44 7.29 -11.34
N MET A 330 -0.83 6.66 -12.34
CA MET A 330 0.10 7.29 -13.27
C MET A 330 -0.24 6.90 -14.71
N ALA A 331 -0.11 7.87 -15.62
CA ALA A 331 -0.39 7.69 -17.04
C ALA A 331 0.51 8.59 -17.91
N GLU A 332 0.64 8.24 -19.19
CA GLU A 332 1.43 8.99 -20.17
C GLU A 332 0.75 10.31 -20.59
N SER A 333 -0.57 10.39 -20.46
CA SER A 333 -1.35 11.57 -20.82
C SER A 333 -2.44 11.89 -19.81
N LYS A 334 -2.83 13.15 -19.71
CA LYS A 334 -3.91 13.59 -18.83
C LYS A 334 -5.25 12.90 -19.16
N LYS A 335 -5.53 12.69 -20.45
CA LYS A 335 -6.75 12.00 -20.88
C LYS A 335 -6.80 10.54 -20.44
N GLU A 336 -5.67 9.86 -20.52
CA GLU A 336 -5.52 8.49 -20.04
C GLU A 336 -5.68 8.43 -18.52
N LEU A 337 -5.02 9.34 -17.79
CA LEU A 337 -5.16 9.46 -16.35
C LEU A 337 -6.62 9.63 -15.92
N GLU A 338 -7.37 10.52 -16.57
CA GLU A 338 -8.80 10.73 -16.32
C GLU A 338 -9.61 9.44 -16.54
N SER A 339 -9.38 8.73 -17.64
CA SER A 339 -10.03 7.45 -17.94
C SER A 339 -9.75 6.37 -16.90
N VAL A 340 -8.50 6.28 -16.45
CA VAL A 340 -8.11 5.32 -15.38
C VAL A 340 -8.75 5.70 -14.05
N CYS A 341 -8.78 6.99 -13.70
CA CYS A 341 -9.47 7.48 -12.50
C CYS A 341 -10.97 7.13 -12.51
N GLU A 342 -11.66 7.35 -13.64
CA GLU A 342 -13.07 6.98 -13.81
C GLU A 342 -13.29 5.47 -13.65
N THR A 343 -12.35 4.66 -14.13
CA THR A 343 -12.38 3.19 -13.95
C THR A 343 -12.27 2.81 -12.47
N VAL A 344 -11.31 3.39 -11.74
CA VAL A 344 -11.14 3.16 -10.30
C VAL A 344 -12.35 3.63 -9.51
N GLU A 345 -12.91 4.80 -9.82
CA GLU A 345 -14.15 5.28 -9.21
C GLU A 345 -15.35 4.36 -9.49
N THR A 346 -15.41 3.78 -10.71
CA THR A 346 -16.47 2.84 -11.08
C THR A 346 -16.35 1.53 -10.31
N ILE A 347 -15.12 1.02 -10.12
CA ILE A 347 -14.85 -0.12 -9.22
C ILE A 347 -15.32 0.22 -7.80
N GLY A 348 -14.98 1.42 -7.31
CA GLY A 348 -15.46 1.89 -6.02
C GLY A 348 -16.98 1.88 -5.91
N LYS A 349 -17.69 2.49 -6.85
CA LYS A 349 -19.16 2.56 -6.89
C LYS A 349 -19.81 1.17 -6.93
N ARG A 350 -19.25 0.25 -7.74
CA ARG A 350 -19.73 -1.13 -7.84
C ARG A 350 -19.63 -1.87 -6.50
N ASN A 351 -18.58 -1.60 -5.72
CA ASN A 351 -18.37 -2.14 -4.38
C ASN A 351 -18.95 -1.25 -3.27
N SER A 352 -19.84 -0.30 -3.60
CA SER A 352 -20.46 0.64 -2.64
C SER A 352 -19.45 1.48 -1.83
N CYS A 353 -18.22 1.58 -2.31
CA CYS A 353 -17.19 2.47 -1.79
C CYS A 353 -17.25 3.84 -2.46
N THR A 354 -16.94 4.90 -1.72
CA THR A 354 -16.71 6.22 -2.31
C THR A 354 -15.21 6.47 -2.38
N ILE A 355 -14.69 6.62 -3.59
CA ILE A 355 -13.31 7.04 -3.84
C ILE A 355 -13.32 8.52 -4.20
N ASP A 356 -12.38 9.29 -3.65
CA ASP A 356 -12.29 10.74 -3.82
C ASP A 356 -10.83 11.15 -4.05
N THR A 357 -10.60 12.34 -4.57
CA THR A 357 -9.27 12.89 -4.84
C THR A 357 -8.70 13.57 -3.59
N HIS A 358 -7.41 13.40 -3.32
CA HIS A 358 -6.68 14.19 -2.31
C HIS A 358 -6.49 15.64 -2.80
N TYR A 359 -7.56 16.42 -2.78
CA TYR A 359 -7.53 17.80 -3.25
C TYR A 359 -6.62 18.68 -2.37
N LEU A 360 -5.72 19.45 -2.99
CA LEU A 360 -4.67 20.29 -2.37
C LEU A 360 -3.64 19.53 -1.52
N LYS A 361 -3.65 18.19 -1.54
CA LYS A 361 -2.74 17.32 -0.75
C LYS A 361 -2.06 16.24 -1.59
N GLN A 362 -1.83 16.52 -2.86
CA GLN A 362 -1.24 15.54 -3.79
C GLN A 362 0.17 15.12 -3.36
N ARG A 363 1.00 16.08 -2.91
CA ARG A 363 2.36 15.82 -2.40
C ARG A 363 2.33 14.98 -1.12
N GLU A 364 1.51 15.38 -0.16
CA GLU A 364 1.36 14.67 1.11
C GLU A 364 0.82 13.25 0.91
N ALA A 365 -0.08 13.08 -0.06
CA ALA A 365 -0.61 11.78 -0.43
C ALA A 365 0.44 10.89 -1.10
N LEU A 366 1.30 11.44 -1.97
CA LEU A 366 2.42 10.73 -2.56
C LEU A 366 3.39 10.22 -1.47
N ASN A 367 3.85 11.09 -0.58
CA ASN A 367 4.73 10.70 0.53
C ASN A 367 4.08 9.65 1.44
N THR A 368 2.76 9.72 1.60
CA THR A 368 2.01 8.71 2.36
C THR A 368 1.96 7.38 1.63
N ALA A 369 1.79 7.37 0.31
CA ALA A 369 1.69 6.14 -0.47
C ALA A 369 3.01 5.38 -0.59
N LEU A 370 4.14 6.09 -0.66
CA LEU A 370 5.46 5.49 -0.79
C LEU A 370 5.84 4.62 0.43
N PRO A 371 6.61 3.51 0.26
CA PRO A 371 7.02 2.61 1.34
C PRO A 371 8.13 3.20 2.23
N ILE A 372 8.00 4.49 2.58
CA ILE A 372 8.93 5.22 3.45
C ILE A 372 8.58 5.01 4.93
N GLY A 373 7.30 4.83 5.25
CA GLY A 373 6.81 4.73 6.63
C GLY A 373 6.37 6.08 7.20
N VAL A 374 6.04 7.03 6.33
CA VAL A 374 5.50 8.36 6.69
C VAL A 374 4.00 8.40 6.39
N ARG A 375 3.26 9.17 7.16
CA ARG A 375 1.86 9.48 6.89
C ARG A 375 1.67 10.99 7.06
N GLN A 376 1.29 11.66 5.98
CA GLN A 376 1.06 13.10 5.93
C GLN A 376 -0.41 13.46 5.66
N VAL A 377 -1.24 12.44 5.31
CA VAL A 377 -2.69 12.61 5.14
C VAL A 377 -3.44 12.00 6.33
N GLU A 378 -4.52 12.66 6.73
CA GLU A 378 -5.32 12.29 7.92
C GLU A 378 -6.64 11.57 7.55
N THR A 379 -6.79 11.16 6.30
CA THR A 379 -8.00 10.51 5.78
C THR A 379 -8.07 9.05 6.25
N MET A 380 -8.38 8.85 7.53
CA MET A 380 -8.44 7.51 8.13
C MET A 380 -9.86 7.17 8.57
N ARG A 381 -10.16 5.88 8.59
CA ARG A 381 -11.39 5.28 9.09
C ARG A 381 -11.10 4.28 10.18
N THR A 382 -12.03 4.16 11.10
CA THR A 382 -11.96 3.15 12.17
C THR A 382 -12.49 1.83 11.63
N LEU A 383 -11.68 0.79 11.62
CA LEU A 383 -12.04 -0.56 11.20
C LEU A 383 -11.69 -1.57 12.29
N LEU A 384 -12.45 -2.66 12.34
CA LEU A 384 -12.13 -3.86 13.11
C LEU A 384 -11.16 -4.77 12.35
N THR A 385 -10.55 -5.73 13.02
CA THR A 385 -9.61 -6.69 12.41
C THR A 385 -10.17 -7.33 11.15
N GLN A 386 -11.39 -7.88 11.20
CA GLN A 386 -12.00 -8.54 10.04
C GLN A 386 -12.26 -7.56 8.89
N SER A 387 -12.72 -6.34 9.20
CA SER A 387 -12.95 -5.30 8.18
C SER A 387 -11.65 -4.83 7.54
N LEU A 388 -10.56 -4.77 8.30
CA LEU A 388 -9.22 -4.49 7.77
C LEU A 388 -8.70 -5.66 6.93
N ALA A 389 -8.91 -6.90 7.38
CA ALA A 389 -8.45 -8.10 6.69
C ALA A 389 -9.09 -8.28 5.30
N VAL A 390 -10.28 -7.75 5.08
CA VAL A 390 -10.91 -7.70 3.74
C VAL A 390 -10.09 -6.88 2.73
N LEU A 391 -9.26 -5.93 3.19
CA LEU A 391 -8.34 -5.17 2.34
C LEU A 391 -7.02 -5.94 2.09
N MET A 392 -7.08 -7.28 2.04
CA MET A 392 -5.88 -8.11 1.90
C MET A 392 -5.18 -7.91 0.56
N PRO A 393 -3.83 -7.98 0.57
CA PRO A 393 -3.01 -7.77 -0.62
C PRO A 393 -2.77 -9.05 -1.44
N PHE A 394 -3.42 -10.16 -1.09
CA PHE A 394 -3.17 -11.47 -1.70
C PHE A 394 -4.16 -11.75 -2.83
N ASN A 395 -3.62 -12.31 -3.91
CA ASN A 395 -4.40 -12.66 -5.10
C ASN A 395 -4.02 -14.06 -5.61
N VAL A 396 -2.89 -14.16 -6.31
CA VAL A 396 -2.39 -15.41 -6.90
C VAL A 396 -0.87 -15.36 -6.97
N GLN A 397 -0.24 -16.45 -6.57
CA GLN A 397 1.21 -16.60 -6.67
C GLN A 397 1.61 -16.73 -8.13
N GLU A 398 2.63 -15.99 -8.54
CA GLU A 398 3.26 -16.06 -9.85
C GLU A 398 4.61 -16.76 -9.75
N LEU A 399 4.93 -17.59 -10.76
CA LEU A 399 6.26 -18.11 -10.94
C LEU A 399 7.08 -17.10 -11.72
N ASN A 400 8.12 -16.56 -11.10
CA ASN A 400 8.98 -15.55 -11.71
C ASN A 400 10.44 -15.73 -11.26
N ASP A 401 11.04 -16.85 -11.67
CA ASP A 401 12.44 -17.13 -11.37
C ASP A 401 13.36 -16.21 -12.18
N SER A 402 14.53 -15.91 -11.61
CA SER A 402 15.54 -15.05 -12.24
C SER A 402 16.15 -15.68 -13.51
N THR A 403 16.11 -17.01 -13.59
CA THR A 403 16.54 -17.81 -14.74
C THR A 403 15.61 -18.99 -14.85
N GLY A 404 14.97 -19.19 -15.98
CA GLY A 404 14.02 -20.29 -16.13
C GLY A 404 13.46 -20.41 -17.51
N ASN A 405 12.59 -21.40 -17.69
CA ASN A 405 11.87 -21.63 -18.93
C ASN A 405 10.47 -21.02 -18.86
N TYR A 406 9.93 -20.71 -20.01
CA TYR A 406 8.53 -20.30 -20.14
C TYR A 406 7.60 -21.48 -19.87
N TYR A 407 6.75 -21.38 -18.85
CA TYR A 407 5.73 -22.38 -18.53
C TYR A 407 4.34 -22.05 -19.07
N GLY A 408 4.05 -20.79 -19.28
CA GLY A 408 2.74 -20.37 -19.77
C GLY A 408 2.34 -18.98 -19.27
N ILE A 409 1.09 -18.60 -19.53
CA ILE A 409 0.49 -17.38 -19.01
C ILE A 409 -0.43 -17.75 -17.85
N ASN A 410 -0.25 -17.09 -16.71
CA ASN A 410 -1.16 -17.24 -15.58
C ASN A 410 -2.57 -16.76 -15.99
N GLN A 411 -3.58 -17.61 -15.84
CA GLN A 411 -4.93 -17.28 -16.31
C GLN A 411 -5.59 -16.15 -15.55
N ILE A 412 -5.17 -15.89 -14.32
CA ILE A 412 -5.74 -14.87 -13.43
C ILE A 412 -5.00 -13.56 -13.60
N SER A 413 -3.69 -13.54 -13.36
CA SER A 413 -2.88 -12.32 -13.45
C SER A 413 -2.56 -11.92 -14.89
N LYS A 414 -2.69 -12.86 -15.84
CA LYS A 414 -2.29 -12.70 -17.25
C LYS A 414 -0.78 -12.46 -17.44
N ASN A 415 0.03 -12.67 -16.42
CA ASN A 415 1.47 -12.55 -16.50
C ASN A 415 2.12 -13.86 -16.97
N VAL A 416 3.32 -13.73 -17.54
CA VAL A 416 4.14 -14.85 -17.95
C VAL A 416 4.72 -15.55 -16.72
N ASN A 417 4.59 -16.88 -16.63
CA ASN A 417 5.20 -17.70 -15.63
C ASN A 417 6.56 -18.23 -16.13
N ILE A 418 7.61 -17.99 -15.34
CA ILE A 418 8.98 -18.41 -15.61
C ILE A 418 9.44 -19.23 -14.39
N GLY A 419 9.95 -20.46 -14.62
CA GLY A 419 10.45 -21.34 -13.56
C GLY A 419 11.42 -22.39 -14.08
#